data_5271842d35db4345daf7f6c95c5a4359
#
_entry.id   5271842d35db4345daf7f6c95c5a4359
#
_cell.length_a   1.000
_cell.length_b   1.000
_cell.length_c   1.000
_cell.angle_alpha   90.00
_cell.angle_beta   90.00
_cell.angle_gamma   90.00
#
_symmetry.space_group_name_H-M   'P 1'
#
loop_
_entity.id
_entity.type
_entity.pdbx_description
1 polymer ?
#
loop_
_entity_poly.entity_id
_entity_poly.type
_entity_poly.pdbx_seq_one_letter_code
_entity_poly.pdbx_strand_id
1 'polypeptide(L)'
;AFGKTEQPQAIFCMSDEILIGTMKAIQMMELKVPDEIALIAISNGFFPKLYHPEITYVETSGYKLGKLAFDRMIAYIQGRREPEELIVESVLVQGGSL
;
A
#
# COMPACT_ATOMS: atom_id res chain seq x y z
N ALA A 1 10.12 17.08 -1.49
CA ALA A 1 8.95 17.79 -1.97
C ALA A 1 8.43 18.80 -0.95
N PHE A 2 8.44 18.45 0.34
CA PHE A 2 8.01 19.38 1.39
C PHE A 2 9.04 20.47 1.63
N GLY A 3 8.57 21.66 1.94
CA GLY A 3 9.42 22.81 2.18
C GLY A 3 9.73 23.65 0.94
N LYS A 4 9.22 23.25 -0.22
CA LYS A 4 9.30 24.03 -1.46
C LYS A 4 8.00 24.78 -1.69
N THR A 5 8.03 25.76 -2.61
CA THR A 5 6.83 26.54 -2.93
C THR A 5 5.68 25.69 -3.46
N GLU A 6 6.00 24.58 -4.13
CA GLU A 6 5.01 23.63 -4.59
C GLU A 6 5.08 22.38 -3.75
N GLN A 7 3.97 22.05 -3.08
CA GLN A 7 3.82 20.84 -2.31
C GLN A 7 2.95 19.85 -3.07
N PRO A 8 3.21 18.53 -2.98
CA PRO A 8 2.30 17.55 -3.52
C PRO A 8 0.96 17.61 -2.80
N GLN A 9 -0.12 17.39 -3.53
CA GLN A 9 -1.47 17.34 -2.95
C GLN A 9 -1.81 15.95 -2.44
N ALA A 10 -1.11 14.93 -2.92
CA ALA A 10 -1.33 13.56 -2.52
C ALA A 10 -0.03 12.77 -2.57
N ILE A 11 0.10 11.79 -1.69
CA ILE A 11 1.23 10.86 -1.67
C ILE A 11 0.69 9.44 -1.76
N PHE A 12 1.31 8.66 -2.64
CA PHE A 12 1.05 7.24 -2.79
C PHE A 12 2.18 6.46 -2.11
N CYS A 13 1.86 5.76 -1.04
CA CYS A 13 2.82 4.98 -0.26
C CYS A 13 2.80 3.53 -0.72
N MET A 14 3.88 3.06 -1.32
CA MET A 14 3.92 1.74 -1.94
C MET A 14 4.15 0.60 -0.95
N SER A 15 4.41 0.90 0.31
CA SER A 15 4.57 -0.12 1.36
C SER A 15 4.20 0.47 2.71
N ASP A 16 3.99 -0.41 3.69
CA ASP A 16 3.73 0.01 5.07
C ASP A 16 4.91 0.77 5.66
N GLU A 17 6.12 0.37 5.33
CA GLU A 17 7.32 1.06 5.80
C GLU A 17 7.37 2.50 5.30
N ILE A 18 7.07 2.71 4.02
CA ILE A 18 7.00 4.06 3.44
C ILE A 18 5.87 4.85 4.08
N LEU A 19 4.73 4.22 4.34
CA LEU A 19 3.60 4.87 5.00
C LEU A 19 3.98 5.39 6.38
N ILE A 20 4.65 4.57 7.17
CA ILE A 20 5.09 4.94 8.53
C ILE A 20 6.02 6.16 8.47
N GLY A 21 7.00 6.15 7.59
CA GLY A 21 7.92 7.28 7.44
C GLY A 21 7.21 8.54 6.97
N THR A 22 6.28 8.40 6.04
CA THR A 22 5.49 9.52 5.53
C THR A 22 4.61 10.11 6.61
N MET A 23 3.93 9.28 7.40
CA MET A 23 3.08 9.76 8.49
C MET A 23 3.89 10.47 9.57
N LYS A 24 5.08 9.97 9.86
CA LYS A 24 5.97 10.65 10.81
C LYS A 24 6.36 12.04 10.31
N ALA A 25 6.71 12.16 9.05
CA ALA A 25 7.05 13.46 8.46
C ALA A 25 5.84 14.41 8.48
N ILE A 26 4.65 13.90 8.18
CA ILE A 26 3.42 14.70 8.21
C ILE A 26 3.14 15.22 9.62
N GLN A 27 3.32 14.38 10.63
CA GLN A 27 3.15 14.79 12.02
C GLN A 27 4.17 15.85 12.43
N MET A 28 5.41 15.71 12.03
CA MET A 28 6.46 16.68 12.31
C MET A 28 6.22 18.04 11.64
N MET A 29 5.59 18.02 10.47
CA MET A 29 5.25 19.24 9.72
C MET A 29 3.85 19.76 10.07
N GLU A 30 3.13 19.08 10.96
CA GLU A 30 1.78 19.45 11.39
C GLU A 30 0.80 19.63 10.22
N LEU A 31 0.93 18.79 9.21
CA LEU A 31 0.02 18.79 8.06
C LEU A 31 -1.26 18.03 8.38
N LYS A 32 -2.37 18.51 7.85
CA LYS A 32 -3.67 17.87 8.05
C LYS A 32 -4.00 16.93 6.89
N VAL A 33 -4.44 15.74 7.23
CA VAL A 33 -4.87 14.71 6.28
C VAL A 33 -6.39 14.59 6.39
N PRO A 34 -7.16 14.67 5.31
CA PRO A 34 -6.74 14.85 3.91
C PRO A 34 -6.70 16.31 3.43
N ASP A 35 -7.00 17.29 4.30
CA ASP A 35 -7.24 18.66 3.87
C ASP A 35 -6.01 19.29 3.20
N GLU A 36 -4.84 19.12 3.79
CA GLU A 36 -3.60 19.66 3.24
C GLU A 36 -2.86 18.66 2.38
N ILE A 37 -2.98 17.38 2.70
CA ILE A 37 -2.36 16.31 1.92
C ILE A 37 -3.21 15.04 2.01
N ALA A 38 -3.48 14.44 0.87
CA ALA A 38 -4.18 13.17 0.79
C ALA A 38 -3.19 12.02 0.73
N LEU A 39 -3.58 10.87 1.26
CA LEU A 39 -2.73 9.68 1.29
C LEU A 39 -3.48 8.46 0.80
N ILE A 40 -2.78 7.63 0.06
CA ILE A 40 -3.21 6.27 -0.28
C ILE A 40 -2.00 5.36 -0.15
N ALA A 41 -2.20 4.13 0.28
CA ALA A 41 -1.12 3.17 0.50
C ALA A 41 -1.43 1.81 -0.12
N ILE A 42 -0.39 1.05 -0.38
CA ILE A 42 -0.50 -0.39 -0.60
C ILE A 42 -0.14 -1.05 0.73
N SER A 43 -1.01 -1.91 1.27
CA SER A 43 -0.86 -2.44 2.60
C SER A 43 -1.58 -3.77 2.77
N ASN A 44 -1.20 -4.52 3.80
CA ASN A 44 -1.98 -5.67 4.25
C ASN A 44 -3.16 -5.29 5.17
N GLY A 45 -3.31 -4.01 5.46
CA GLY A 45 -4.44 -3.48 6.20
C GLY A 45 -4.20 -3.22 7.69
N PHE A 46 -3.03 -3.56 8.22
CA PHE A 46 -2.76 -3.35 9.64
C PHE A 46 -2.44 -1.89 9.96
N PHE A 47 -1.40 -1.34 9.34
CA PHE A 47 -0.92 0.00 9.66
C PHE A 47 -1.88 1.12 9.27
N PRO A 48 -2.59 1.07 8.11
CA PRO A 48 -3.51 2.14 7.76
C PRO A 48 -4.61 2.38 8.78
N LYS A 49 -5.02 1.34 9.51
CA LYS A 49 -6.09 1.44 10.51
C LYS A 49 -5.62 2.03 11.84
N LEU A 50 -4.31 2.16 12.03
CA LEU A 50 -3.75 2.71 13.25
C LEU A 50 -3.79 4.24 13.30
N TYR A 51 -4.03 4.88 12.17
CA TYR A 51 -4.01 6.34 12.07
C TYR A 51 -5.41 6.92 12.11
N HIS A 52 -5.49 8.19 12.45
CA HIS A 52 -6.74 8.95 12.42
C HIS A 52 -6.51 10.24 11.62
N PRO A 53 -7.20 10.40 10.48
CA PRO A 53 -8.16 9.48 9.87
C PRO A 53 -7.48 8.20 9.37
N GLU A 54 -8.24 7.12 9.26
CA GLU A 54 -7.72 5.89 8.70
C GLU A 54 -7.25 6.11 7.27
N ILE A 55 -6.13 5.50 6.91
CA ILE A 55 -5.53 5.68 5.59
C ILE A 55 -6.24 4.78 4.59
N THR A 56 -6.67 5.36 3.47
CA THR A 56 -7.16 4.58 2.33
C THR A 56 -6.04 3.73 1.77
N TYR A 57 -6.29 2.45 1.54
CA TYR A 57 -5.26 1.56 1.05
C TYR A 57 -5.79 0.54 0.06
N VAL A 58 -4.88 0.07 -0.79
CA VAL A 58 -5.12 -1.08 -1.66
C VAL A 58 -4.61 -2.30 -0.92
N GLU A 59 -5.51 -3.21 -0.57
CA GLU A 59 -5.14 -4.41 0.15
C GLU A 59 -4.48 -5.40 -0.79
N THR A 60 -3.26 -5.79 -0.45
CA THR A 60 -2.53 -6.85 -1.13
C THR A 60 -2.17 -7.91 -0.10
N SER A 61 -2.41 -9.17 -0.44
CA SER A 61 -2.07 -10.26 0.45
C SER A 61 -0.75 -10.90 0.03
N GLY A 62 0.30 -10.63 0.79
CA GLY A 62 1.59 -11.29 0.61
C GLY A 62 1.49 -12.79 0.80
N TYR A 63 0.64 -13.24 1.72
CA TYR A 63 0.40 -14.66 1.95
C TYR A 63 -0.17 -15.33 0.70
N LYS A 64 -1.22 -14.75 0.11
CA LYS A 64 -1.84 -15.30 -1.12
C LYS A 64 -0.86 -15.31 -2.28
N LEU A 65 -0.11 -14.22 -2.46
CA LEU A 65 0.90 -14.13 -3.52
C LEU A 65 2.00 -15.16 -3.32
N GLY A 66 2.51 -15.29 -2.10
CA GLY A 66 3.57 -16.24 -1.79
C GLY A 66 3.12 -17.69 -1.98
N LYS A 67 1.92 -18.01 -1.53
CA LYS A 67 1.35 -19.34 -1.70
C LYS A 67 1.17 -19.69 -3.17
N LEU A 68 0.62 -18.75 -3.94
CA LEU A 68 0.42 -18.96 -5.37
C LEU A 68 1.75 -19.15 -6.10
N ALA A 69 2.75 -18.32 -5.80
CA ALA A 69 4.07 -18.44 -6.40
C ALA A 69 4.72 -19.79 -6.06
N PHE A 70 4.59 -20.24 -4.81
CA PHE A 70 5.12 -21.53 -4.38
C PHE A 70 4.44 -22.67 -5.11
N ASP A 71 3.11 -22.67 -5.20
CA ASP A 71 2.35 -23.72 -5.86
C ASP A 71 2.72 -23.80 -7.34
N ARG A 72 2.91 -22.65 -7.99
CA ARG A 72 3.32 -22.61 -9.41
C ARG A 72 4.75 -23.11 -9.60
N MET A 73 5.64 -22.78 -8.67
CA MET A 73 7.02 -23.26 -8.74
C MET A 73 7.06 -24.80 -8.62
N ILE A 74 6.31 -25.37 -7.69
CA ILE A 74 6.23 -26.83 -7.53
C ILE A 74 5.66 -27.47 -8.79
N ALA A 75 4.60 -26.90 -9.36
CA ALA A 75 4.03 -27.40 -10.61
C ALA A 75 5.05 -27.37 -11.75
N TYR A 76 5.83 -26.30 -11.84
CA TYR A 76 6.87 -26.15 -12.86
C TYR A 76 7.97 -27.21 -12.69
N ILE A 77 8.41 -27.45 -11.47
CA ILE A 77 9.41 -28.50 -11.17
C ILE A 77 8.90 -29.88 -11.55
N GLN A 78 7.60 -30.12 -11.39
CA GLN A 78 6.96 -31.39 -11.76
C GLN A 78 6.70 -31.53 -13.27
N GLY A 79 7.15 -30.59 -14.06
CA GLY A 79 7.03 -30.62 -15.52
C GLY A 79 5.78 -29.98 -16.08
N ARG A 80 4.95 -29.37 -15.27
CA ARG A 80 3.78 -28.60 -15.71
C ARG A 80 4.21 -27.20 -16.07
N ARG A 81 4.42 -26.97 -17.34
CA ARG A 81 4.87 -25.65 -17.82
C ARG A 81 3.70 -24.93 -18.45
N GLU A 82 2.95 -24.25 -17.64
CA GLU A 82 1.89 -23.39 -18.12
C GLU A 82 2.40 -21.94 -18.04
N PRO A 83 2.63 -21.31 -19.20
CA PRO A 83 3.06 -19.91 -19.23
C PRO A 83 1.84 -19.03 -18.99
N GLU A 84 1.39 -18.94 -17.77
CA GLU A 84 0.25 -18.10 -17.39
C GLU A 84 0.69 -16.99 -16.48
N GLU A 85 0.18 -15.81 -16.78
CA GLU A 85 0.20 -14.72 -15.84
C GLU A 85 -0.92 -14.95 -14.84
N LEU A 86 -0.55 -15.08 -13.57
CA LEU A 86 -1.53 -15.25 -12.49
C LEU A 86 -1.68 -13.94 -11.73
N ILE A 87 -2.94 -13.56 -11.56
CA ILE A 87 -3.26 -12.29 -10.90
C ILE A 87 -4.00 -12.59 -9.60
N VAL A 88 -3.49 -12.04 -8.50
CA VAL A 88 -4.21 -11.98 -7.22
C VAL A 88 -4.88 -10.63 -7.13
N GLU A 89 -6.19 -10.63 -6.98
CA GLU A 89 -6.96 -9.39 -6.93
C GLU A 89 -6.60 -8.56 -5.70
N SER A 90 -6.50 -7.26 -5.91
CA SER A 90 -6.33 -6.27 -4.84
C SER A 90 -7.66 -5.57 -4.61
N VAL A 91 -7.91 -5.18 -3.37
CA VAL A 91 -9.16 -4.52 -2.98
C VAL A 91 -8.83 -3.14 -2.44
N LEU A 92 -9.55 -2.13 -2.95
CA LEU A 92 -9.46 -0.78 -2.41
C LEU A 92 -10.32 -0.69 -1.15
N VAL A 93 -9.70 -0.36 -0.03
CA VAL A 93 -10.37 -0.14 1.24
C VAL A 93 -10.33 1.35 1.56
N GLN A 94 -11.48 1.97 1.52
CA GLN A 94 -11.58 3.41 1.72
C GLN A 94 -11.50 3.77 3.19
N GLY A 95 -10.58 4.70 3.52
CA GLY A 95 -10.51 5.34 4.82
C GLY A 95 -10.85 6.82 4.69
N GLY A 96 -10.35 7.63 5.60
CA GLY A 96 -10.59 9.06 5.60
C GLY A 96 -9.45 9.91 5.06
N SER A 97 -8.41 9.30 4.48
CA SER A 97 -7.19 10.01 4.06
C SER A 97 -7.23 10.59 2.65
N LEU A 98 -8.29 10.34 1.93
CA LEU A 98 -8.49 10.91 0.59
C LEU A 98 -9.55 11.98 0.60
#